data_ec674cfbc02d665962a0e6312fd8639e
#
_entry.id   ec674cfbc02d665962a0e6312fd8639e
#
_cell.length_a   1.000
_cell.length_b   1.000
_cell.length_c   1.000
_cell.angle_alpha   90.00
_cell.angle_beta   90.00
_cell.angle_gamma   90.00
#
_symmetry.space_group_name_H-M   'P 1'
#
loop_
_entity.id
_entity.type
_entity.pdbx_description
1 polymer ?
#
loop_
_entity_poly.entity_id
_entity_poly.type
_entity_poly.pdbx_seq_one_letter_code
_entity_poly.pdbx_strand_id
1 'polypeptide(L)'
;IIGNAVKSLSSESGPCIGASADKSVGDITITDADLPLFNCKYNLIGGNPLEEGNKILIQNSRVMSVNGNDTYLGISVGNNGTLIVENSEINLPKPRSIQGGDGSSIILKNSEIHTCGIYMKRAGTLKKVEITDCTVITGAMIGGNADNAAVGEIVIRGSDISMADDHYSNRCCIGSGKYAAFKSIDIQDSKLHLPVAVDASAIGGGWYTSFKEDARIRIANSTVDATTYRMCPAIGAGYCAI
;
A
#
# COMPACT_ATOMS: atom_id res chain seq x y z
N ILE A 1 17.74 -8.91 -10.86
CA ILE A 1 18.52 -7.79 -11.43
C ILE A 1 19.47 -7.32 -10.35
N ILE A 2 20.73 -7.26 -10.67
CA ILE A 2 21.81 -6.83 -9.76
C ILE A 2 22.66 -5.80 -10.51
N GLY A 3 22.95 -4.64 -9.87
CA GLY A 3 23.86 -3.61 -10.37
C GLY A 3 23.21 -2.50 -11.21
N ASN A 4 24.00 -1.53 -11.61
CA ASN A 4 23.60 -0.18 -12.02
C ASN A 4 23.33 0.03 -13.52
N ALA A 5 23.24 -1.02 -14.33
CA ALA A 5 23.37 -0.85 -15.79
C ALA A 5 22.04 -0.79 -16.57
N VAL A 6 20.90 -0.65 -15.92
CA VAL A 6 19.62 -0.59 -16.62
C VAL A 6 19.32 0.86 -17.03
N LYS A 7 19.37 1.16 -18.33
CA LYS A 7 19.06 2.51 -18.84
C LYS A 7 17.57 2.78 -18.98
N SER A 8 16.78 1.76 -19.33
CA SER A 8 15.31 1.83 -19.41
C SER A 8 14.70 0.45 -19.55
N LEU A 9 13.49 0.27 -19.02
CA LEU A 9 12.64 -0.87 -19.26
C LEU A 9 11.26 -0.38 -19.69
N SER A 10 10.72 -0.97 -20.75
CA SER A 10 9.37 -0.64 -21.23
C SER A 10 8.67 -1.88 -21.75
N SER A 11 7.32 -1.87 -21.74
CA SER A 11 6.51 -2.95 -22.27
C SER A 11 5.20 -2.38 -22.82
N GLU A 12 4.91 -2.61 -24.09
CA GLU A 12 3.68 -2.12 -24.75
C GLU A 12 2.42 -2.87 -24.31
N SER A 13 2.54 -4.13 -23.87
CA SER A 13 1.41 -5.00 -23.59
C SER A 13 1.54 -5.86 -22.34
N GLY A 14 2.56 -5.65 -21.53
CA GLY A 14 2.83 -6.43 -20.32
C GLY A 14 3.47 -5.63 -19.19
N PRO A 15 3.91 -6.30 -18.11
CA PRO A 15 4.71 -5.67 -17.06
C PRO A 15 6.12 -5.37 -17.57
N CYS A 16 6.81 -4.46 -16.91
CA CYS A 16 8.24 -4.23 -17.18
C CYS A 16 9.10 -5.38 -16.62
N ILE A 17 8.79 -5.84 -15.42
CA ILE A 17 9.47 -6.95 -14.75
C ILE A 17 8.38 -7.84 -14.12
N GLY A 18 8.24 -9.07 -14.59
CA GLY A 18 7.26 -10.00 -14.04
C GLY A 18 6.47 -10.79 -15.06
N ALA A 19 5.24 -11.15 -14.74
CA ALA A 19 4.35 -11.93 -15.59
C ALA A 19 3.14 -11.10 -16.07
N SER A 20 2.56 -11.50 -17.19
CA SER A 20 1.32 -10.92 -17.73
C SER A 20 0.16 -11.01 -16.74
N ALA A 21 -0.90 -10.26 -17.01
CA ALA A 21 -2.03 -10.03 -16.10
C ALA A 21 -2.76 -11.30 -15.64
N ASP A 22 -2.61 -12.41 -16.33
CA ASP A 22 -3.27 -13.69 -16.08
C ASP A 22 -2.31 -14.82 -15.65
N LYS A 23 -1.10 -14.46 -15.25
CA LYS A 23 -0.06 -15.42 -14.87
C LYS A 23 0.54 -15.10 -13.50
N SER A 24 0.84 -16.16 -12.76
CA SER A 24 1.74 -16.06 -11.61
C SER A 24 3.16 -15.77 -12.06
N VAL A 25 3.91 -15.12 -11.22
CA VAL A 25 5.33 -14.88 -11.43
C VAL A 25 6.12 -15.56 -10.31
N GLY A 26 7.30 -16.08 -10.63
CA GLY A 26 8.25 -16.55 -9.62
C GLY A 26 8.84 -15.40 -8.79
N ASP A 27 9.76 -15.72 -7.92
CA ASP A 27 10.42 -14.72 -7.08
C ASP A 27 11.17 -13.67 -7.92
N ILE A 28 11.04 -12.42 -7.54
CA ILE A 28 11.75 -11.29 -8.14
C ILE A 28 12.70 -10.71 -7.10
N THR A 29 13.98 -10.60 -7.47
CA THR A 29 14.98 -9.91 -6.65
C THR A 29 15.60 -8.78 -7.45
N ILE A 30 15.58 -7.57 -6.89
CA ILE A 30 16.17 -6.35 -7.43
C ILE A 30 17.10 -5.81 -6.35
N THR A 31 18.39 -5.75 -6.62
CA THR A 31 19.39 -5.34 -5.63
C THR A 31 20.41 -4.43 -6.27
N ASP A 32 20.78 -3.34 -5.58
CA ASP A 32 21.79 -2.37 -5.99
C ASP A 32 21.54 -1.82 -7.41
N ALA A 33 20.25 -1.57 -7.74
CA ALA A 33 19.84 -1.22 -9.09
C ALA A 33 19.16 0.16 -9.15
N ASP A 34 19.43 0.91 -10.24
CA ASP A 34 18.66 2.09 -10.62
C ASP A 34 17.79 1.72 -11.82
N LEU A 35 16.48 1.71 -11.61
CA LEU A 35 15.49 1.23 -12.58
C LEU A 35 14.54 2.34 -13.00
N PRO A 36 14.83 3.07 -14.08
CA PRO A 36 13.83 3.91 -14.74
C PRO A 36 12.87 3.01 -15.55
N LEU A 37 11.61 2.92 -15.13
CA LEU A 37 10.58 2.10 -15.76
C LEU A 37 9.69 2.96 -16.63
N PHE A 38 9.58 2.65 -17.92
CA PHE A 38 8.83 3.42 -18.91
C PHE A 38 7.68 2.63 -19.51
N ASN A 39 6.54 3.30 -19.73
CA ASN A 39 5.45 2.83 -20.59
C ASN A 39 5.03 1.35 -20.43
N CYS A 40 4.90 0.88 -19.19
CA CYS A 40 4.39 -0.46 -18.94
C CYS A 40 2.87 -0.42 -18.85
N LYS A 41 2.20 -1.19 -19.68
CA LYS A 41 0.73 -1.17 -19.80
C LYS A 41 0.02 -1.81 -18.60
N TYR A 42 0.68 -2.72 -17.91
CA TYR A 42 0.17 -3.38 -16.70
C TYR A 42 1.00 -2.99 -15.46
N ASN A 43 1.44 -3.98 -14.70
CA ASN A 43 2.30 -3.73 -13.55
C ASN A 43 3.68 -3.25 -14.00
N LEU A 44 4.31 -2.39 -13.23
CA LEU A 44 5.73 -2.13 -13.43
C LEU A 44 6.55 -3.33 -12.98
N ILE A 45 6.26 -3.86 -11.78
CA ILE A 45 6.94 -4.99 -11.19
C ILE A 45 5.91 -5.94 -10.60
N GLY A 46 6.07 -7.24 -10.85
CA GLY A 46 5.25 -8.29 -10.28
C GLY A 46 4.28 -8.95 -11.25
N GLY A 47 3.25 -9.56 -10.73
CA GLY A 47 2.22 -10.28 -11.47
C GLY A 47 0.80 -9.81 -11.13
N ASN A 48 -0.16 -10.65 -11.50
CA ASN A 48 -1.56 -10.40 -11.13
C ASN A 48 -1.75 -10.60 -9.61
N PRO A 49 -2.31 -9.64 -8.90
CA PRO A 49 -2.60 -9.80 -7.47
C PRO A 49 -3.67 -10.87 -7.16
N LEU A 50 -4.31 -11.46 -8.15
CA LEU A 50 -5.27 -12.56 -7.98
C LEU A 50 -4.65 -13.96 -8.11
N GLU A 51 -3.45 -14.05 -8.67
CA GLU A 51 -2.75 -15.32 -8.83
C GLU A 51 -1.95 -15.68 -7.57
N GLU A 52 -1.45 -16.90 -7.51
CA GLU A 52 -0.63 -17.37 -6.40
C GLU A 52 0.59 -16.49 -6.19
N GLY A 53 0.94 -16.31 -4.93
CA GLY A 53 1.92 -15.34 -4.50
C GLY A 53 3.35 -15.68 -4.86
N ASN A 54 4.13 -14.64 -4.87
CA ASN A 54 5.57 -14.65 -5.09
C ASN A 54 6.25 -13.79 -4.03
N LYS A 55 7.55 -13.92 -3.92
CA LYS A 55 8.38 -12.99 -3.14
C LYS A 55 8.98 -11.94 -4.08
N ILE A 56 8.72 -10.68 -3.79
CA ILE A 56 9.39 -9.55 -4.43
C ILE A 56 10.31 -8.91 -3.40
N LEU A 57 11.60 -8.88 -3.67
CA LEU A 57 12.61 -8.19 -2.87
C LEU A 57 13.20 -7.04 -3.69
N ILE A 58 13.12 -5.82 -3.17
CA ILE A 58 13.76 -4.63 -3.71
C ILE A 58 14.67 -4.08 -2.61
N GLN A 59 15.96 -4.10 -2.82
CA GLN A 59 16.95 -3.73 -1.81
C GLN A 59 18.04 -2.83 -2.38
N ASN A 60 18.42 -1.79 -1.63
CA ASN A 60 19.44 -0.82 -2.01
C ASN A 60 19.23 -0.27 -3.43
N SER A 61 17.99 -0.03 -3.81
CA SER A 61 17.64 0.21 -5.21
C SER A 61 16.75 1.44 -5.36
N ARG A 62 16.78 2.01 -6.55
CA ARG A 62 15.88 3.08 -6.97
C ARG A 62 14.97 2.59 -8.08
N VAL A 63 13.66 2.69 -7.85
CA VAL A 63 12.64 2.32 -8.84
C VAL A 63 11.81 3.56 -9.16
N MET A 64 11.88 4.02 -10.39
CA MET A 64 11.18 5.21 -10.84
C MET A 64 10.29 4.92 -12.04
N SER A 65 9.02 5.30 -11.96
CA SER A 65 8.14 5.31 -13.12
C SER A 65 8.15 6.69 -13.78
N VAL A 66 8.50 6.74 -15.05
CA VAL A 66 8.76 8.02 -15.76
C VAL A 66 7.55 8.53 -16.54
N ASN A 67 6.53 7.73 -16.82
CA ASN A 67 5.30 8.18 -17.48
C ASN A 67 4.07 7.48 -16.94
N GLY A 68 3.08 8.26 -16.52
CA GLY A 68 1.79 7.78 -16.07
C GLY A 68 0.85 7.49 -17.24
N ASN A 69 0.93 6.32 -17.86
CA ASN A 69 -0.19 5.80 -18.62
C ASN A 69 -1.17 5.11 -17.68
N ASP A 70 -2.43 5.10 -18.03
CA ASP A 70 -3.66 4.80 -17.29
C ASP A 70 -3.73 3.49 -16.46
N THR A 71 -2.63 2.92 -16.04
CA THR A 71 -2.62 1.69 -15.24
C THR A 71 -2.40 1.99 -13.75
N TYR A 72 -3.32 1.52 -12.94
CA TYR A 72 -3.29 1.70 -11.48
C TYR A 72 -2.26 0.81 -10.76
N LEU A 73 -1.63 -0.13 -11.44
CA LEU A 73 -0.70 -1.08 -10.85
C LEU A 73 0.74 -0.62 -11.04
N GLY A 74 1.42 -0.32 -9.95
CA GLY A 74 2.85 -0.06 -9.92
C GLY A 74 3.64 -1.32 -9.58
N ILE A 75 3.62 -1.71 -8.30
CA ILE A 75 4.22 -2.96 -7.82
C ILE A 75 3.07 -3.81 -7.30
N SER A 76 2.97 -5.06 -7.74
CA SER A 76 1.93 -5.95 -7.24
C SER A 76 2.45 -7.33 -6.88
N VAL A 77 2.03 -7.81 -5.73
CA VAL A 77 2.32 -9.14 -5.22
C VAL A 77 1.03 -9.96 -5.18
N GLY A 78 1.09 -11.21 -5.62
CA GLY A 78 -0.06 -12.10 -5.68
C GLY A 78 -0.53 -12.58 -4.30
N ASN A 79 -1.56 -13.45 -4.32
CA ASN A 79 -2.13 -14.05 -3.10
C ASN A 79 -1.05 -14.78 -2.30
N ASN A 80 -1.09 -14.65 -0.97
CA ASN A 80 -0.11 -15.21 -0.04
C ASN A 80 1.35 -14.76 -0.26
N GLY A 81 1.59 -13.85 -1.21
CA GLY A 81 2.93 -13.38 -1.55
C GLY A 81 3.47 -12.34 -0.56
N THR A 82 4.72 -11.96 -0.75
CA THR A 82 5.38 -10.98 0.12
C THR A 82 6.19 -9.99 -0.72
N LEU A 83 5.90 -8.69 -0.56
CA LEU A 83 6.76 -7.60 -1.02
C LEU A 83 7.64 -7.12 0.13
N ILE A 84 8.94 -7.04 -0.11
CA ILE A 84 9.91 -6.43 0.80
C ILE A 84 10.65 -5.32 0.02
N VAL A 85 10.58 -4.10 0.54
CA VAL A 85 11.36 -2.95 0.06
C VAL A 85 12.25 -2.49 1.20
N GLU A 86 13.54 -2.45 0.99
CA GLU A 86 14.53 -2.13 2.03
C GLU A 86 15.62 -1.21 1.48
N ASN A 87 15.97 -0.17 2.22
CA ASN A 87 17.02 0.80 1.86
C ASN A 87 16.86 1.33 0.43
N SER A 88 15.64 1.66 0.02
CA SER A 88 15.33 1.91 -1.39
C SER A 88 14.47 3.16 -1.59
N GLU A 89 14.54 3.72 -2.78
CA GLU A 89 13.64 4.78 -3.25
C GLU A 89 12.64 4.20 -4.26
N ILE A 90 11.34 4.34 -3.98
CA ILE A 90 10.26 3.93 -4.87
C ILE A 90 9.46 5.17 -5.26
N ASN A 91 9.50 5.55 -6.53
CA ASN A 91 8.75 6.70 -7.04
C ASN A 91 7.77 6.28 -8.14
N LEU A 92 6.51 6.15 -7.76
CA LEU A 92 5.39 5.72 -8.58
C LEU A 92 4.34 6.84 -8.64
N PRO A 93 4.45 7.79 -9.58
CA PRO A 93 3.48 8.88 -9.68
C PRO A 93 2.06 8.35 -9.95
N LYS A 94 1.04 9.13 -9.56
CA LYS A 94 -0.38 8.80 -9.84
C LYS A 94 -0.59 8.37 -11.30
N PRO A 95 -1.40 7.34 -11.57
CA PRO A 95 -2.29 6.61 -10.65
C PRO A 95 -1.70 5.31 -10.06
N ARG A 96 -0.38 5.13 -10.03
CA ARG A 96 0.29 3.86 -9.70
C ARG A 96 0.41 3.62 -8.21
N SER A 97 0.14 2.39 -7.79
CA SER A 97 0.09 1.96 -6.39
C SER A 97 0.91 0.70 -6.13
N ILE A 98 1.20 0.46 -4.87
CA ILE A 98 1.70 -0.81 -4.37
C ILE A 98 0.49 -1.64 -3.96
N GLN A 99 0.31 -2.82 -4.53
CA GLN A 99 -0.87 -3.66 -4.30
C GLN A 99 -0.50 -5.06 -3.84
N GLY A 100 -1.26 -5.57 -2.87
CA GLY A 100 -1.21 -6.95 -2.43
C GLY A 100 -2.47 -7.73 -2.82
N GLY A 101 -2.31 -9.03 -3.05
CA GLY A 101 -3.39 -10.00 -3.16
C GLY A 101 -3.88 -10.48 -1.79
N ASP A 102 -4.84 -11.42 -1.79
CA ASP A 102 -5.36 -12.02 -0.55
C ASP A 102 -4.26 -12.78 0.20
N GLY A 103 -4.21 -12.65 1.51
CA GLY A 103 -3.18 -13.27 2.37
C GLY A 103 -1.78 -12.68 2.24
N SER A 104 -1.57 -11.68 1.37
CA SER A 104 -0.23 -11.12 1.12
C SER A 104 0.26 -10.18 2.20
N SER A 105 1.58 -9.96 2.22
CA SER A 105 2.25 -9.02 3.12
C SER A 105 3.06 -7.98 2.34
N ILE A 106 3.02 -6.72 2.80
CA ILE A 106 3.80 -5.60 2.27
C ILE A 106 4.68 -5.08 3.41
N ILE A 107 6.00 -5.11 3.22
CA ILE A 107 6.99 -4.74 4.21
C ILE A 107 7.93 -3.69 3.60
N LEU A 108 7.92 -2.49 4.17
CA LEU A 108 8.73 -1.35 3.75
C LEU A 108 9.65 -0.96 4.89
N LYS A 109 10.96 -0.88 4.67
CA LYS A 109 11.96 -0.57 5.69
C LYS A 109 13.00 0.40 5.17
N ASN A 110 13.30 1.40 6.00
CA ASN A 110 14.37 2.37 5.75
C ASN A 110 14.36 2.89 4.29
N SER A 111 13.19 3.33 3.84
CA SER A 111 12.95 3.63 2.41
C SER A 111 12.13 4.90 2.21
N GLU A 112 12.33 5.52 1.05
CA GLU A 112 11.50 6.63 0.59
C GLU A 112 10.48 6.11 -0.44
N ILE A 113 9.19 6.30 -0.17
CA ILE A 113 8.11 5.73 -0.96
C ILE A 113 7.16 6.83 -1.42
N HIS A 114 7.12 7.09 -2.71
CA HIS A 114 6.13 7.95 -3.36
C HIS A 114 5.21 7.08 -4.22
N THR A 115 3.93 7.04 -3.88
CA THR A 115 2.96 6.15 -4.56
C THR A 115 1.55 6.71 -4.51
N CYS A 116 0.65 6.22 -5.35
CA CYS A 116 -0.77 6.54 -5.23
C CYS A 116 -1.40 5.89 -3.99
N GLY A 117 -0.90 4.75 -3.52
CA GLY A 117 -1.41 4.06 -2.33
C GLY A 117 -0.71 2.72 -2.08
N ILE A 118 -0.88 2.19 -0.87
CA ILE A 118 -0.35 0.89 -0.43
C ILE A 118 -1.55 0.07 0.05
N TYR A 119 -2.14 -0.74 -0.83
CA TYR A 119 -3.44 -1.32 -0.51
C TYR A 119 -3.78 -2.61 -1.24
N MET A 120 -4.88 -3.22 -0.80
CA MET A 120 -5.64 -4.21 -1.56
C MET A 120 -6.84 -3.55 -2.23
N LYS A 121 -6.99 -3.72 -3.55
CA LYS A 121 -8.06 -3.11 -4.35
C LYS A 121 -9.31 -3.99 -4.49
N ARG A 122 -9.32 -5.20 -3.95
CA ARG A 122 -10.42 -6.17 -4.10
C ARG A 122 -10.80 -6.74 -2.75
N ALA A 123 -11.93 -7.45 -2.71
CA ALA A 123 -12.32 -8.23 -1.53
C ALA A 123 -11.26 -9.27 -1.18
N GLY A 124 -10.98 -9.44 0.09
CA GLY A 124 -9.96 -10.33 0.64
C GLY A 124 -9.28 -9.70 1.87
N THR A 125 -8.15 -10.23 2.30
CA THR A 125 -7.45 -9.78 3.49
C THR A 125 -5.96 -9.60 3.24
N LEU A 126 -5.44 -8.38 3.29
CA LEU A 126 -4.01 -8.18 3.47
C LEU A 126 -3.60 -8.77 4.83
N LYS A 127 -2.68 -9.72 4.83
CA LYS A 127 -2.17 -10.31 6.07
C LYS A 127 -1.45 -9.26 6.92
N LYS A 128 -0.58 -8.47 6.30
CA LYS A 128 0.22 -7.47 7.00
C LYS A 128 0.63 -6.31 6.09
N VAL A 129 0.62 -5.09 6.63
CA VAL A 129 1.37 -3.94 6.12
C VAL A 129 2.33 -3.48 7.22
N GLU A 130 3.62 -3.48 6.95
CA GLU A 130 4.66 -3.00 7.87
C GLU A 130 5.45 -1.87 7.22
N ILE A 131 5.55 -0.74 7.91
CA ILE A 131 6.28 0.46 7.46
C ILE A 131 7.18 0.87 8.62
N THR A 132 8.49 0.74 8.46
CA THR A 132 9.46 1.00 9.52
C THR A 132 10.58 1.90 9.00
N ASP A 133 10.85 3.00 9.71
CA ASP A 133 11.90 3.97 9.38
C ASP A 133 11.80 4.49 7.93
N CYS A 134 10.56 4.78 7.49
CA CYS A 134 10.28 5.21 6.13
C CYS A 134 9.75 6.65 6.05
N THR A 135 10.03 7.31 4.93
CA THR A 135 9.26 8.46 4.48
C THR A 135 8.27 8.01 3.41
N VAL A 136 6.97 8.20 3.64
CA VAL A 136 5.92 7.77 2.71
C VAL A 136 5.08 8.96 2.29
N ILE A 137 5.06 9.23 0.99
CA ILE A 137 4.15 10.19 0.37
C ILE A 137 3.18 9.39 -0.49
N THR A 138 1.91 9.42 -0.13
CA THR A 138 0.88 8.64 -0.84
C THR A 138 -0.32 9.49 -1.22
N GLY A 139 -0.90 9.20 -2.37
CA GLY A 139 -2.13 9.85 -2.85
C GLY A 139 -3.41 9.15 -2.41
N ALA A 140 -3.32 7.99 -1.77
CA ALA A 140 -4.45 7.19 -1.30
C ALA A 140 -4.08 6.43 -0.02
N MET A 141 -4.99 5.60 0.43
CA MET A 141 -4.94 4.90 1.71
C MET A 141 -3.83 3.86 1.84
N ILE A 142 -3.57 3.49 3.08
CA ILE A 142 -2.77 2.32 3.48
C ILE A 142 -3.72 1.28 4.07
N GLY A 143 -3.89 0.13 3.36
CA GLY A 143 -4.73 -0.96 3.83
C GLY A 143 -5.76 -1.47 2.83
N GLY A 144 -7.04 -1.54 3.19
CA GLY A 144 -8.11 -2.05 2.33
C GLY A 144 -8.77 -0.95 1.51
N ASN A 145 -8.67 -0.97 0.19
CA ASN A 145 -9.20 0.08 -0.72
C ASN A 145 -10.44 -0.37 -1.52
N ALA A 146 -11.15 -1.36 -1.06
CA ALA A 146 -12.36 -1.82 -1.74
C ALA A 146 -13.40 -2.26 -0.72
N ASP A 147 -14.61 -2.51 -1.19
CA ASP A 147 -15.62 -3.19 -0.39
C ASP A 147 -15.12 -4.58 -0.02
N ASN A 148 -15.27 -4.95 1.25
CA ASN A 148 -14.78 -6.20 1.83
C ASN A 148 -13.24 -6.40 1.75
N ALA A 149 -12.47 -5.34 1.59
CA ALA A 149 -11.00 -5.40 1.67
C ALA A 149 -10.54 -5.22 3.12
N ALA A 150 -10.26 -6.32 3.78
CA ALA A 150 -9.81 -6.37 5.17
C ALA A 150 -8.29 -6.23 5.30
N VAL A 151 -7.83 -5.92 6.51
CA VAL A 151 -6.40 -5.92 6.85
C VAL A 151 -6.19 -6.68 8.16
N GLY A 152 -5.26 -7.62 8.18
CA GLY A 152 -4.83 -8.29 9.40
C GLY A 152 -4.12 -7.32 10.32
N GLU A 153 -2.92 -6.93 9.96
CA GLU A 153 -2.08 -6.08 10.79
C GLU A 153 -1.52 -4.89 10.00
N ILE A 154 -1.56 -3.70 10.59
CA ILE A 154 -0.82 -2.53 10.12
C ILE A 154 0.15 -2.15 11.24
N VAL A 155 1.44 -2.09 10.92
CA VAL A 155 2.52 -1.69 11.84
C VAL A 155 3.27 -0.52 11.22
N ILE A 156 3.32 0.62 11.91
CA ILE A 156 4.04 1.82 11.46
C ILE A 156 4.96 2.24 12.60
N ARG A 157 6.27 2.31 12.33
CA ARG A 157 7.28 2.68 13.33
C ARG A 157 8.33 3.60 12.76
N GLY A 158 8.73 4.61 13.54
CA GLY A 158 9.82 5.53 13.20
C GLY A 158 9.61 6.26 11.86
N SER A 159 8.36 6.39 11.40
CA SER A 159 8.08 6.77 10.01
C SER A 159 7.36 8.11 9.91
N ASP A 160 7.58 8.81 8.80
CA ASP A 160 6.88 10.03 8.41
C ASP A 160 5.96 9.73 7.23
N ILE A 161 4.64 9.82 7.46
CA ILE A 161 3.62 9.49 6.45
C ILE A 161 2.81 10.72 6.12
N SER A 162 2.85 11.13 4.87
CA SER A 162 2.06 12.23 4.32
C SER A 162 1.12 11.72 3.24
N MET A 163 -0.16 11.98 3.39
CA MET A 163 -1.16 11.65 2.37
C MET A 163 -1.64 12.92 1.68
N ALA A 164 -1.93 12.83 0.38
CA ALA A 164 -2.45 13.97 -0.36
C ALA A 164 -3.81 14.42 0.17
N ASP A 165 -4.10 15.72 0.07
CA ASP A 165 -5.33 16.35 0.56
C ASP A 165 -6.59 16.01 -0.27
N ASP A 166 -6.65 14.83 -0.86
CA ASP A 166 -7.85 14.35 -1.55
C ASP A 166 -8.89 13.87 -0.53
N HIS A 167 -10.13 14.29 -0.69
CA HIS A 167 -11.24 13.83 0.14
C HIS A 167 -11.57 12.37 -0.17
N TYR A 168 -11.39 11.49 0.80
CA TYR A 168 -11.78 10.09 0.67
C TYR A 168 -13.16 9.84 1.30
N SER A 169 -14.12 9.43 0.48
CA SER A 169 -15.44 9.01 0.97
C SER A 169 -15.50 7.49 1.19
N ASN A 170 -16.12 7.08 2.29
CA ASN A 170 -16.39 5.69 2.67
C ASN A 170 -15.17 4.81 2.96
N ARG A 171 -13.95 5.36 2.99
CA ARG A 171 -12.69 4.63 3.22
C ARG A 171 -11.84 5.36 4.23
N CYS A 172 -11.16 4.62 5.09
CA CYS A 172 -10.19 5.20 6.02
C CYS A 172 -8.88 5.56 5.30
N CYS A 173 -8.09 6.44 5.88
CA CYS A 173 -6.75 6.72 5.39
C CYS A 173 -5.80 5.57 5.72
N ILE A 174 -5.88 5.03 6.95
CA ILE A 174 -5.09 3.88 7.40
C ILE A 174 -6.03 2.86 8.03
N GLY A 175 -6.17 1.66 7.41
CA GLY A 175 -7.00 0.59 7.95
C GLY A 175 -7.77 -0.22 6.92
N SER A 176 -9.03 -0.57 7.21
CA SER A 176 -9.86 -1.43 6.36
C SER A 176 -10.75 -0.63 5.41
N GLY A 177 -11.16 -1.28 4.33
CA GLY A 177 -12.16 -0.77 3.41
C GLY A 177 -13.59 -0.82 3.97
N LYS A 178 -14.54 -0.49 3.11
CA LYS A 178 -15.98 -0.57 3.44
C LYS A 178 -16.42 -2.03 3.65
N TYR A 179 -17.30 -2.28 4.62
CA TYR A 179 -17.78 -3.61 5.02
C TYR A 179 -16.67 -4.60 5.43
N ALA A 180 -15.52 -4.11 5.81
CA ALA A 180 -14.36 -4.94 6.11
C ALA A 180 -13.87 -4.72 7.55
N ALA A 181 -13.03 -5.62 8.04
CA ALA A 181 -12.45 -5.53 9.38
C ALA A 181 -10.94 -5.38 9.32
N PHE A 182 -10.35 -4.93 10.41
CA PHE A 182 -8.92 -5.06 10.68
C PHE A 182 -8.71 -5.80 12.00
N LYS A 183 -7.53 -6.39 12.19
CA LYS A 183 -7.16 -7.04 13.45
C LYS A 183 -6.40 -6.09 14.36
N SER A 184 -5.35 -5.45 13.84
CA SER A 184 -4.59 -4.48 14.63
C SER A 184 -3.96 -3.39 13.79
N ILE A 185 -3.89 -2.18 14.38
CA ILE A 185 -3.13 -1.04 13.89
C ILE A 185 -2.22 -0.60 15.04
N ASP A 186 -0.90 -0.68 14.86
CA ASP A 186 0.11 -0.29 15.83
C ASP A 186 1.02 0.79 15.23
N ILE A 187 0.95 2.01 15.76
CA ILE A 187 1.69 3.18 15.30
C ILE A 187 2.56 3.66 16.45
N GLN A 188 3.88 3.72 16.23
CA GLN A 188 4.85 4.11 17.24
C GLN A 188 5.92 5.05 16.65
N ASP A 189 6.33 6.04 17.45
CA ASP A 189 7.45 6.95 17.16
C ASP A 189 7.37 7.58 15.77
N SER A 190 6.14 7.92 15.31
CA SER A 190 5.86 8.29 13.92
C SER A 190 5.13 9.62 13.80
N LYS A 191 5.20 10.21 12.60
CA LYS A 191 4.43 11.40 12.24
C LYS A 191 3.47 11.06 11.10
N LEU A 192 2.21 11.41 11.26
CA LEU A 192 1.18 11.16 10.26
C LEU A 192 0.41 12.44 9.95
N HIS A 193 0.45 12.83 8.68
CA HIS A 193 -0.40 13.87 8.13
C HIS A 193 -1.41 13.22 7.18
N LEU A 194 -2.67 13.16 7.62
CA LEU A 194 -3.75 12.45 6.95
C LEU A 194 -4.80 13.43 6.42
N PRO A 195 -5.30 13.25 5.20
CA PRO A 195 -6.35 14.11 4.64
C PRO A 195 -7.68 13.89 5.34
N VAL A 196 -8.66 14.69 4.98
CA VAL A 196 -10.02 14.60 5.51
C VAL A 196 -10.68 13.29 5.06
N ALA A 197 -10.99 12.42 6.01
CA ALA A 197 -11.80 11.22 5.77
C ALA A 197 -13.31 11.59 5.88
N VAL A 198 -14.11 11.15 4.91
CA VAL A 198 -15.55 11.40 4.83
C VAL A 198 -16.29 10.07 4.96
N ASP A 199 -17.22 9.96 5.89
CA ASP A 199 -18.01 8.75 6.20
C ASP A 199 -17.14 7.54 6.64
N ALA A 200 -15.91 7.80 7.07
CA ALA A 200 -14.96 6.81 7.57
C ALA A 200 -14.05 7.45 8.61
N SER A 201 -13.41 6.66 9.45
CA SER A 201 -12.35 7.18 10.33
C SER A 201 -11.07 7.44 9.54
N ALA A 202 -10.23 8.36 10.01
CA ALA A 202 -8.91 8.54 9.40
C ALA A 202 -8.02 7.32 9.68
N ILE A 203 -8.07 6.79 10.91
CA ILE A 203 -7.35 5.56 11.29
C ILE A 203 -8.37 4.55 11.83
N GLY A 204 -8.48 3.37 11.19
CA GLY A 204 -9.37 2.31 11.66
C GLY A 204 -10.26 1.71 10.59
N GLY A 205 -11.57 1.94 10.68
CA GLY A 205 -12.54 1.33 9.80
C GLY A 205 -13.14 2.26 8.76
N GLY A 206 -13.39 1.75 7.57
CA GLY A 206 -14.22 2.37 6.57
C GLY A 206 -15.71 2.33 6.94
N TRP A 207 -16.56 2.70 6.01
CA TRP A 207 -18.01 2.70 6.21
C TRP A 207 -18.54 1.28 6.46
N TYR A 208 -19.45 1.09 7.44
CA TYR A 208 -19.98 -0.22 7.88
C TYR A 208 -18.90 -1.22 8.31
N THR A 209 -17.81 -0.78 8.85
CA THR A 209 -16.79 -1.67 9.40
C THR A 209 -17.28 -2.31 10.69
N SER A 210 -17.22 -3.63 10.78
CA SER A 210 -17.39 -4.35 12.04
C SER A 210 -16.07 -4.49 12.79
N PHE A 211 -16.07 -4.15 14.09
CA PHE A 211 -14.95 -4.50 14.96
C PHE A 211 -15.07 -5.96 15.40
N LYS A 212 -14.02 -6.74 15.20
CA LYS A 212 -13.89 -8.03 15.88
C LYS A 212 -13.53 -7.79 17.35
N GLU A 213 -13.91 -8.69 18.24
CA GLU A 213 -13.67 -8.57 19.69
C GLU A 213 -12.20 -8.28 20.05
N ASP A 214 -11.25 -8.74 19.24
CA ASP A 214 -9.81 -8.57 19.43
C ASP A 214 -9.21 -7.43 18.61
N ALA A 215 -10.03 -6.64 17.91
CA ALA A 215 -9.55 -5.51 17.13
C ALA A 215 -8.98 -4.41 18.03
N ARG A 216 -7.78 -3.95 17.71
CA ARG A 216 -7.11 -2.91 18.51
C ARG A 216 -6.41 -1.88 17.66
N ILE A 217 -6.42 -0.64 18.15
CA ILE A 217 -5.59 0.47 17.65
C ILE A 217 -4.71 0.90 18.81
N ARG A 218 -3.40 0.96 18.58
CA ARG A 218 -2.41 1.50 19.50
C ARG A 218 -1.63 2.60 18.81
N ILE A 219 -1.55 3.76 19.45
CA ILE A 219 -0.74 4.89 18.97
C ILE A 219 0.11 5.33 20.16
N ALA A 220 1.43 5.33 20.02
CA ALA A 220 2.37 5.69 21.06
C ALA A 220 3.50 6.57 20.52
N ASN A 221 3.90 7.60 21.28
CA ASN A 221 4.99 8.52 20.95
C ASN A 221 4.91 9.11 19.55
N SER A 222 3.69 9.36 19.06
CA SER A 222 3.46 9.72 17.66
C SER A 222 2.64 11.01 17.55
N THR A 223 2.88 11.76 16.49
CA THR A 223 2.06 12.91 16.12
C THR A 223 1.10 12.48 15.00
N VAL A 224 -0.19 12.70 15.20
CA VAL A 224 -1.22 12.40 14.21
C VAL A 224 -2.02 13.67 13.92
N ASP A 225 -1.91 14.17 12.71
CA ASP A 225 -2.76 15.22 12.18
C ASP A 225 -3.81 14.57 11.28
N ALA A 226 -5.05 14.55 11.74
CA ALA A 226 -6.13 13.84 11.05
C ALA A 226 -7.47 14.56 11.28
N THR A 227 -8.21 14.74 10.21
CA THR A 227 -9.54 15.34 10.24
C THR A 227 -10.56 14.37 9.66
N THR A 228 -11.74 14.33 10.26
CA THR A 228 -12.87 13.56 9.72
C THR A 228 -14.06 14.51 9.50
N TYR A 229 -14.87 14.18 8.51
CA TYR A 229 -16.09 14.90 8.20
C TYR A 229 -17.29 13.99 8.41
N ARG A 230 -18.43 14.61 8.81
CA ARG A 230 -19.65 13.93 9.24
C ARG A 230 -19.48 13.21 10.58
N MET A 231 -20.28 12.21 10.87
CA MET A 231 -20.40 11.58 12.19
C MET A 231 -19.37 10.46 12.44
N CYS A 232 -18.12 10.65 12.02
CA CYS A 232 -17.07 9.63 12.18
C CYS A 232 -15.98 10.11 13.14
N PRO A 233 -15.47 9.22 14.00
CA PRO A 233 -14.30 9.54 14.82
C PRO A 233 -13.04 9.63 13.97
N ALA A 234 -12.08 10.45 14.35
CA ALA A 234 -10.78 10.47 13.67
C ALA A 234 -10.06 9.12 13.80
N ILE A 235 -10.22 8.45 14.94
CA ILE A 235 -9.63 7.13 15.21
C ILE A 235 -10.75 6.20 15.70
N GLY A 236 -10.91 5.05 15.05
CA GLY A 236 -11.90 4.06 15.44
C GLY A 236 -12.71 3.47 14.28
N ALA A 237 -14.00 3.25 14.52
CA ALA A 237 -14.93 2.75 13.50
C ALA A 237 -15.46 3.87 12.61
N GLY A 238 -15.69 3.58 11.35
CA GLY A 238 -16.37 4.48 10.43
C GLY A 238 -17.86 4.65 10.73
N TYR A 239 -18.55 5.39 9.88
CA TYR A 239 -19.99 5.62 10.01
C TYR A 239 -20.79 4.32 9.89
N CYS A 240 -21.84 4.18 10.69
CA CYS A 240 -22.67 2.97 10.78
C CYS A 240 -21.88 1.68 11.13
N ALA A 241 -20.83 1.77 11.93
CA ALA A 241 -20.18 0.57 12.47
C ALA A 241 -21.15 -0.23 13.35
N ILE A 242 -21.12 -1.56 13.21
CA ILE A 242 -21.94 -2.52 13.94
C ILE A 242 -21.07 -3.25 14.95
#